data_3a7dc16530219d5c2177f4ea284c5bf9
#
_entry.id   3a7dc16530219d5c2177f4ea284c5bf9
#
_cell.length_a   1.000
_cell.length_b   1.000
_cell.length_c   1.000
_cell.angle_alpha   90.00
_cell.angle_beta   90.00
_cell.angle_gamma   90.00
#
_symmetry.space_group_name_H-M   'P 1'
#
loop_
_entity.id
_entity.type
_entity.pdbx_description
1 polymer ?
#
loop_
_entity_poly.entity_id
_entity_poly.type
_entity_poly.pdbx_seq_one_letter_code
_entity_poly.pdbx_strand_id
1 'polypeptide(L)'
;MSGQDTNPSGANQTQSLPAQPRPIAPDGARGLPVPATAEGQAGLAALLDDPGHGLIAVDFDGTLAPIVPDPAEARPLPAAVTALRELAPLIGTLAVLTGRPAAIAVEYGSLDQVPGIVVLGAYGRQRWHDGQLETPPPPEGLAVARERLPGILADAAAPDGTWIEDKGDALAVHTRRAADPAAALEQVRAPLLTLAVDTGLRAEPGRLVIELRPAGADKGIALTQLARQRDRSAVMYCGDDLGDRPAFAAVRRLRGEGLPGLAVCSAAAEVADLAAEADLVVDGPEGVASLLAAIAAAIAPSS
;
A
#
# COMPACT_ATOMS: atom_id res chain seq x y z
N MET A 1 16.76 -58.34 -43.12
CA MET A 1 17.88 -57.85 -42.32
C MET A 1 17.51 -56.41 -41.92
N SER A 2 16.93 -56.35 -40.83
CA SER A 2 17.46 -55.82 -39.54
C SER A 2 17.79 -54.34 -39.63
N GLY A 3 16.93 -53.51 -39.08
CA GLY A 3 17.35 -52.83 -38.04
C GLY A 3 16.79 -51.55 -37.62
N GLN A 4 16.38 -51.52 -36.63
CA GLN A 4 16.43 -50.69 -35.41
C GLN A 4 15.81 -49.27 -35.48
N ASP A 5 14.68 -49.23 -34.85
CA ASP A 5 14.06 -48.08 -34.21
C ASP A 5 14.97 -47.42 -33.20
N THR A 6 15.07 -46.08 -33.22
CA THR A 6 15.47 -45.30 -32.06
C THR A 6 14.50 -44.15 -31.84
N ASN A 7 13.68 -44.31 -30.83
CA ASN A 7 12.81 -43.32 -30.22
C ASN A 7 13.64 -42.43 -29.26
N PRO A 8 13.61 -41.11 -29.36
CA PRO A 8 14.09 -40.25 -28.26
C PRO A 8 12.91 -39.81 -27.37
N SER A 9 12.84 -40.41 -26.21
CA SER A 9 12.02 -40.02 -25.09
C SER A 9 12.33 -38.56 -24.69
N GLY A 10 11.41 -37.65 -25.00
CA GLY A 10 11.39 -36.28 -24.52
C GLY A 10 10.85 -36.25 -23.09
N ALA A 11 11.74 -36.15 -22.11
CA ALA A 11 11.36 -35.93 -20.72
C ALA A 11 10.76 -34.50 -20.58
N ASN A 12 9.45 -34.45 -20.37
CA ASN A 12 8.71 -33.25 -20.00
C ASN A 12 9.06 -32.90 -18.54
N GLN A 13 10.02 -31.98 -18.35
CA GLN A 13 10.29 -31.39 -17.03
C GLN A 13 9.17 -30.40 -16.71
N THR A 14 8.16 -30.85 -16.00
CA THR A 14 7.20 -30.00 -15.30
C THR A 14 7.99 -29.23 -14.23
N GLN A 15 8.32 -27.97 -14.52
CA GLN A 15 8.79 -27.03 -13.52
C GLN A 15 7.67 -26.80 -12.51
N SER A 16 7.87 -27.33 -11.31
CA SER A 16 7.00 -27.07 -10.15
C SER A 16 7.15 -25.60 -9.81
N LEU A 17 6.06 -24.84 -9.91
CA LEU A 17 5.96 -23.48 -9.37
C LEU A 17 6.25 -23.54 -7.87
N PRO A 18 6.99 -22.55 -7.30
CA PRO A 18 7.21 -22.50 -5.85
C PRO A 18 5.87 -22.44 -5.12
N ALA A 19 5.72 -23.23 -4.07
CA ALA A 19 4.54 -23.29 -3.24
C ALA A 19 4.24 -21.89 -2.67
N GLN A 20 3.02 -21.41 -2.91
CA GLN A 20 2.52 -20.17 -2.32
C GLN A 20 2.48 -20.33 -0.80
N PRO A 21 2.88 -19.31 -0.01
CA PRO A 21 2.71 -19.34 1.44
C PRO A 21 1.22 -19.49 1.76
N ARG A 22 0.89 -20.54 2.51
CA ARG A 22 -0.49 -20.76 2.98
C ARG A 22 -0.82 -19.71 4.04
N PRO A 23 -2.05 -19.15 4.03
CA PRO A 23 -2.54 -18.32 5.14
C PRO A 23 -2.40 -19.11 6.45
N ILE A 24 -1.81 -18.49 7.47
CA ILE A 24 -1.63 -19.11 8.78
C ILE A 24 -2.97 -19.08 9.50
N ALA A 25 -3.48 -20.26 9.89
CA ALA A 25 -4.67 -20.38 10.72
C ALA A 25 -4.44 -19.75 12.11
N PRO A 26 -5.49 -19.17 12.76
CA PRO A 26 -5.38 -18.56 14.06
C PRO A 26 -5.10 -19.64 15.13
N ASP A 27 -3.88 -19.65 15.67
CA ASP A 27 -3.47 -20.59 16.71
C ASP A 27 -2.71 -19.87 17.86
N GLY A 28 -2.94 -18.57 18.00
CA GLY A 28 -2.41 -17.77 19.10
C GLY A 28 -3.37 -17.70 20.29
N ALA A 29 -2.85 -17.50 21.50
CA ALA A 29 -3.57 -17.49 22.78
C ALA A 29 -4.73 -16.47 22.91
N ARG A 30 -5.08 -15.74 21.83
CA ARG A 30 -6.21 -14.78 21.76
C ARG A 30 -6.88 -14.78 20.38
N GLY A 31 -6.73 -15.83 19.57
CA GLY A 31 -7.27 -15.87 18.20
C GLY A 31 -6.52 -14.97 17.19
N LEU A 32 -5.36 -14.43 17.61
CA LEU A 32 -4.49 -13.62 16.74
C LEU A 32 -3.58 -14.52 15.91
N PRO A 33 -3.34 -14.19 14.62
CA PRO A 33 -2.35 -14.89 13.83
C PRO A 33 -0.93 -14.62 14.38
N VAL A 34 -0.06 -15.63 14.27
CA VAL A 34 1.32 -15.53 14.74
C VAL A 34 2.20 -15.02 13.60
N PRO A 35 2.88 -13.86 13.74
CA PRO A 35 3.83 -13.40 12.75
C PRO A 35 4.97 -14.41 12.51
N ALA A 36 5.42 -14.52 11.26
CA ALA A 36 6.43 -15.48 10.84
C ALA A 36 7.85 -15.14 11.33
N THR A 37 8.11 -13.85 11.66
CA THR A 37 9.42 -13.38 12.13
C THR A 37 9.39 -13.11 13.63
N ALA A 38 10.54 -13.26 14.30
CA ALA A 38 10.68 -12.94 15.72
C ALA A 38 10.46 -11.43 15.99
N GLU A 39 10.91 -10.59 15.08
CA GLU A 39 10.75 -9.13 15.14
C GLU A 39 9.26 -8.74 15.02
N GLY A 40 8.52 -9.39 14.12
CA GLY A 40 7.08 -9.17 13.99
C GLY A 40 6.30 -9.63 15.22
N GLN A 41 6.69 -10.75 15.82
CA GLN A 41 6.12 -11.25 17.09
C GLN A 41 6.36 -10.25 18.22
N ALA A 42 7.59 -9.72 18.33
CA ALA A 42 7.92 -8.67 19.30
C ALA A 42 7.13 -7.38 19.05
N GLY A 43 6.94 -6.99 17.77
CA GLY A 43 6.14 -5.85 17.38
C GLY A 43 4.67 -5.98 17.79
N LEU A 44 4.06 -7.14 17.52
CA LEU A 44 2.68 -7.43 17.93
C LEU A 44 2.55 -7.45 19.45
N ALA A 45 3.47 -8.10 20.16
CA ALA A 45 3.47 -8.14 21.62
C ALA A 45 3.53 -6.74 22.22
N ALA A 46 4.47 -5.88 21.78
CA ALA A 46 4.60 -4.52 22.26
C ALA A 46 3.34 -3.66 21.98
N LEU A 47 2.69 -3.87 20.81
CA LEU A 47 1.43 -3.20 20.47
C LEU A 47 0.30 -3.58 21.43
N LEU A 48 0.23 -4.86 21.83
CA LEU A 48 -0.80 -5.38 22.74
C LEU A 48 -0.51 -4.99 24.22
N ASP A 49 0.76 -4.88 24.59
CA ASP A 49 1.17 -4.54 25.97
C ASP A 49 0.91 -3.07 26.30
N ASP A 50 1.14 -2.16 25.35
CA ASP A 50 0.92 -0.73 25.54
C ASP A 50 0.21 -0.10 24.33
N PRO A 51 -1.06 -0.44 24.10
CA PRO A 51 -1.83 0.05 22.95
C PRO A 51 -2.05 1.55 22.96
N GLY A 52 -2.08 2.19 24.12
CA GLY A 52 -2.27 3.64 24.26
C GLY A 52 -1.13 4.47 23.62
N HIS A 53 0.05 3.88 23.43
CA HIS A 53 1.16 4.45 22.67
C HIS A 53 1.39 3.73 21.32
N GLY A 54 0.57 2.76 20.95
CA GLY A 54 0.65 2.06 19.68
C GLY A 54 0.27 2.93 18.49
N LEU A 55 0.90 2.67 17.35
CA LEU A 55 0.55 3.24 16.05
C LEU A 55 0.14 2.10 15.10
N ILE A 56 -1.10 2.12 14.63
CA ILE A 56 -1.58 1.25 13.54
C ILE A 56 -1.85 2.13 12.33
N ALA A 57 -1.19 1.83 11.22
CA ALA A 57 -1.41 2.47 9.94
C ALA A 57 -1.74 1.44 8.87
N VAL A 58 -2.71 1.73 8.02
CA VAL A 58 -3.19 0.81 6.98
C VAL A 58 -3.30 1.53 5.65
N ASP A 59 -3.05 0.84 4.54
CA ASP A 59 -3.39 1.33 3.21
C ASP A 59 -4.91 1.24 2.97
N PHE A 60 -5.38 1.83 1.88
CA PHE A 60 -6.79 1.86 1.50
C PHE A 60 -7.13 0.79 0.46
N ASP A 61 -6.57 0.90 -0.76
CA ASP A 61 -6.86 0.02 -1.89
C ASP A 61 -6.11 -1.30 -1.74
N GLY A 62 -6.79 -2.43 -1.90
CA GLY A 62 -6.20 -3.76 -1.69
C GLY A 62 -6.01 -4.15 -0.21
N THR A 63 -6.19 -3.19 0.73
CA THR A 63 -5.98 -3.39 2.16
C THR A 63 -7.28 -3.23 2.97
N LEU A 64 -7.98 -2.11 2.86
CA LEU A 64 -9.31 -1.90 3.45
C LEU A 64 -10.41 -2.15 2.43
N ALA A 65 -10.18 -1.79 1.17
CA ALA A 65 -11.09 -1.93 0.04
C ALA A 65 -10.57 -2.97 -0.96
N PRO A 66 -11.42 -3.85 -1.51
CA PRO A 66 -11.02 -4.72 -2.60
C PRO A 66 -10.57 -3.92 -3.84
N ILE A 67 -9.61 -4.47 -4.59
CA ILE A 67 -9.22 -3.92 -5.88
C ILE A 67 -10.36 -4.15 -6.87
N VAL A 68 -10.84 -3.08 -7.48
CA VAL A 68 -11.92 -3.09 -8.47
C VAL A 68 -11.45 -2.44 -9.78
N PRO A 69 -12.11 -2.74 -10.93
CA PRO A 69 -11.72 -2.20 -12.24
C PRO A 69 -11.78 -0.66 -12.31
N ASP A 70 -12.78 -0.05 -11.69
CA ASP A 70 -12.90 1.41 -11.56
C ASP A 70 -12.54 1.83 -10.14
N PRO A 71 -11.40 2.51 -9.92
CA PRO A 71 -11.01 2.98 -8.60
C PRO A 71 -12.04 3.90 -7.92
N ALA A 72 -12.92 4.55 -8.69
CA ALA A 72 -13.98 5.38 -8.13
C ALA A 72 -15.08 4.56 -7.43
N GLU A 73 -15.16 3.25 -7.72
CA GLU A 73 -16.11 2.33 -7.09
C GLU A 73 -15.54 1.59 -5.88
N ALA A 74 -14.22 1.68 -5.62
CA ALA A 74 -13.61 1.01 -4.49
C ALA A 74 -14.16 1.55 -3.16
N ARG A 75 -14.61 0.65 -2.29
CA ARG A 75 -15.13 0.96 -0.96
C ARG A 75 -14.53 -0.03 0.05
N PRO A 76 -14.09 0.44 1.22
CA PRO A 76 -13.69 -0.44 2.31
C PRO A 76 -14.78 -1.44 2.67
N LEU A 77 -14.37 -2.62 3.07
CA LEU A 77 -15.30 -3.60 3.61
C LEU A 77 -16.00 -3.05 4.86
N PRO A 78 -17.32 -3.25 5.03
CA PRO A 78 -18.01 -2.83 6.25
C PRO A 78 -17.38 -3.39 7.53
N ALA A 79 -16.86 -4.62 7.48
CA ALA A 79 -16.14 -5.24 8.59
C ALA A 79 -14.85 -4.50 8.94
N ALA A 80 -14.09 -4.02 7.93
CA ALA A 80 -12.87 -3.24 8.14
C ALA A 80 -13.19 -1.89 8.82
N VAL A 81 -14.23 -1.17 8.36
CA VAL A 81 -14.66 0.09 8.97
C VAL A 81 -15.14 -0.13 10.41
N THR A 82 -15.85 -1.22 10.67
CA THR A 82 -16.28 -1.60 12.03
C THR A 82 -15.07 -1.84 12.93
N ALA A 83 -14.09 -2.63 12.47
CA ALA A 83 -12.86 -2.89 13.22
C ALA A 83 -12.06 -1.62 13.51
N LEU A 84 -11.96 -0.68 12.54
CA LEU A 84 -11.33 0.62 12.76
C LEU A 84 -12.04 1.44 13.86
N ARG A 85 -13.38 1.43 13.88
CA ARG A 85 -14.17 2.12 14.92
C ARG A 85 -13.95 1.51 16.30
N GLU A 86 -13.85 0.19 16.38
CA GLU A 86 -13.60 -0.51 17.64
C GLU A 86 -12.17 -0.27 18.15
N LEU A 87 -11.18 -0.22 17.25
CA LEU A 87 -9.79 0.07 17.57
C LEU A 87 -9.54 1.52 17.98
N ALA A 88 -10.22 2.47 17.37
CA ALA A 88 -9.94 3.90 17.53
C ALA A 88 -9.85 4.37 19.00
N PRO A 89 -10.75 3.97 19.92
CA PRO A 89 -10.66 4.37 21.33
C PRO A 89 -9.60 3.60 22.13
N LEU A 90 -9.01 2.54 21.56
CA LEU A 90 -8.13 1.60 22.24
C LEU A 90 -6.65 1.78 21.90
N ILE A 91 -6.36 2.44 20.77
CA ILE A 91 -5.01 2.59 20.24
C ILE A 91 -4.56 4.06 20.23
N GLY A 92 -3.29 4.32 20.51
CA GLY A 92 -2.76 5.69 20.59
C GLY A 92 -2.85 6.48 19.31
N THR A 93 -2.70 5.82 18.14
CA THR A 93 -2.94 6.43 16.83
C THR A 93 -3.38 5.38 15.84
N LEU A 94 -4.49 5.67 15.17
CA LEU A 94 -5.00 4.91 14.04
C LEU A 94 -4.91 5.78 12.79
N ALA A 95 -4.31 5.27 11.71
CA ALA A 95 -4.10 6.04 10.49
C ALA A 95 -4.40 5.24 9.22
N VAL A 96 -4.85 5.95 8.17
CA VAL A 96 -4.92 5.45 6.80
C VAL A 96 -3.89 6.21 5.98
N LEU A 97 -2.99 5.49 5.28
CA LEU A 97 -1.97 6.03 4.38
C LEU A 97 -2.26 5.60 2.95
N THR A 98 -2.63 6.52 2.08
CA THR A 98 -3.10 6.19 0.73
C THR A 98 -2.55 7.13 -0.35
N GLY A 99 -2.46 6.62 -1.58
CA GLY A 99 -2.22 7.44 -2.77
C GLY A 99 -3.41 8.31 -3.17
N ARG A 100 -4.63 7.98 -2.70
CA ARG A 100 -5.83 8.78 -2.94
C ARG A 100 -5.73 10.15 -2.28
N PRO A 101 -6.41 11.20 -2.80
CA PRO A 101 -6.67 12.41 -2.03
C PRO A 101 -7.35 12.07 -0.69
N ALA A 102 -6.91 12.71 0.39
CA ALA A 102 -7.42 12.40 1.73
C ALA A 102 -8.95 12.56 1.85
N ALA A 103 -9.52 13.62 1.26
CA ALA A 103 -10.97 13.84 1.27
C ALA A 103 -11.73 12.70 0.58
N ILE A 104 -11.21 12.18 -0.53
CA ILE A 104 -11.82 11.03 -1.25
C ILE A 104 -11.74 9.77 -0.42
N ALA A 105 -10.60 9.48 0.22
CA ALA A 105 -10.47 8.33 1.09
C ALA A 105 -11.43 8.41 2.29
N VAL A 106 -11.59 9.58 2.88
CA VAL A 106 -12.55 9.83 3.97
C VAL A 106 -13.97 9.58 3.52
N GLU A 107 -14.39 10.18 2.39
CA GLU A 107 -15.74 10.02 1.83
C GLU A 107 -16.02 8.56 1.50
N TYR A 108 -15.15 7.90 0.74
CA TYR A 108 -15.36 6.52 0.28
C TYR A 108 -15.32 5.50 1.41
N GLY A 109 -14.53 5.76 2.45
CA GLY A 109 -14.38 4.90 3.60
C GLY A 109 -15.31 5.24 4.76
N SER A 110 -16.10 6.32 4.69
CA SER A 110 -16.83 6.87 5.83
C SER A 110 -15.93 6.99 7.07
N LEU A 111 -14.67 7.43 6.84
CA LEU A 111 -13.64 7.49 7.88
C LEU A 111 -13.86 8.65 8.86
N ASP A 112 -14.67 9.63 8.48
CA ASP A 112 -15.19 10.68 9.37
C ASP A 112 -15.99 10.12 10.55
N GLN A 113 -16.47 8.89 10.45
CA GLN A 113 -17.19 8.18 11.51
C GLN A 113 -16.25 7.37 12.45
N VAL A 114 -14.93 7.35 12.19
CA VAL A 114 -13.94 6.68 13.04
C VAL A 114 -13.27 7.73 13.93
N PRO A 115 -13.51 7.73 15.25
CA PRO A 115 -13.02 8.78 16.14
C PRO A 115 -11.50 8.93 16.12
N GLY A 116 -11.00 10.15 15.94
CA GLY A 116 -9.57 10.47 16.04
C GLY A 116 -8.68 9.82 14.96
N ILE A 117 -9.25 9.23 13.90
CA ILE A 117 -8.47 8.67 12.80
C ILE A 117 -7.70 9.77 12.06
N VAL A 118 -6.49 9.45 11.65
CA VAL A 118 -5.66 10.30 10.79
C VAL A 118 -5.67 9.71 9.38
N VAL A 119 -6.06 10.50 8.38
CA VAL A 119 -5.97 10.07 6.98
C VAL A 119 -4.88 10.87 6.28
N LEU A 120 -3.82 10.19 5.84
CA LEU A 120 -2.72 10.76 5.06
C LEU A 120 -2.93 10.37 3.60
N GLY A 121 -3.51 11.31 2.83
CA GLY A 121 -3.73 11.18 1.40
C GLY A 121 -2.55 11.68 0.58
N ALA A 122 -2.58 11.40 -0.74
CA ALA A 122 -1.54 11.77 -1.69
C ALA A 122 -0.14 11.40 -1.17
N TYR A 123 0.01 10.15 -0.70
CA TYR A 123 1.24 9.59 -0.11
C TYR A 123 1.79 10.39 1.08
N GLY A 124 0.91 10.97 1.90
CA GLY A 124 1.27 11.73 3.10
C GLY A 124 1.38 13.24 2.91
N ARG A 125 1.11 13.75 1.72
CA ARG A 125 1.08 15.20 1.46
C ARG A 125 -0.15 15.87 2.06
N GLN A 126 -1.29 15.20 2.03
CA GLN A 126 -2.55 15.69 2.59
C GLN A 126 -2.78 15.02 3.94
N ARG A 127 -3.24 15.78 4.92
CA ARG A 127 -3.62 15.27 6.23
C ARG A 127 -5.06 15.66 6.52
N TRP A 128 -5.89 14.67 6.76
CA TRP A 128 -7.22 14.88 7.31
C TRP A 128 -7.28 14.32 8.74
N HIS A 129 -7.79 15.10 9.67
CA HIS A 129 -7.97 14.72 11.06
C HIS A 129 -9.06 15.60 11.69
N ASP A 130 -9.99 15.00 12.43
CA ASP A 130 -11.08 15.70 13.12
C ASP A 130 -11.84 16.71 12.24
N GLY A 131 -12.18 16.31 11.01
CA GLY A 131 -12.92 17.15 10.07
C GLY A 131 -12.10 18.24 9.38
N GLN A 132 -10.83 18.36 9.68
CA GLN A 132 -9.93 19.34 9.07
C GLN A 132 -9.03 18.69 8.02
N LEU A 133 -8.96 19.31 6.83
CA LEU A 133 -8.08 18.91 5.75
C LEU A 133 -6.93 19.93 5.62
N GLU A 134 -5.72 19.47 5.87
CA GLU A 134 -4.49 20.20 5.61
C GLU A 134 -3.92 19.74 4.26
N THR A 135 -3.80 20.66 3.31
CA THR A 135 -3.22 20.41 1.99
C THR A 135 -2.16 21.46 1.73
N PRO A 136 -0.86 21.11 1.69
CA PRO A 136 0.17 22.05 1.30
C PRO A 136 -0.02 22.45 -0.18
N PRO A 137 0.46 23.64 -0.59
CA PRO A 137 0.37 24.05 -1.97
C PRO A 137 1.04 23.02 -2.89
N PRO A 138 0.50 22.81 -4.11
CA PRO A 138 1.15 21.95 -5.10
C PRO A 138 2.58 22.42 -5.35
N PRO A 139 3.54 21.51 -5.56
CA PRO A 139 4.89 21.90 -5.95
C PRO A 139 4.85 22.63 -7.30
N GLU A 140 5.69 23.65 -7.46
CA GLU A 140 5.77 24.42 -8.70
C GLU A 140 6.01 23.52 -9.93
N GLY A 141 6.85 22.51 -9.79
CA GLY A 141 7.12 21.55 -10.85
C GLY A 141 5.90 20.78 -11.34
N LEU A 142 4.89 20.58 -10.51
CA LEU A 142 3.66 19.87 -10.92
C LEU A 142 2.84 20.72 -11.91
N ALA A 143 2.76 22.02 -11.71
CA ALA A 143 2.09 22.92 -12.65
C ALA A 143 2.79 22.91 -14.02
N VAL A 144 4.12 22.98 -14.01
CA VAL A 144 4.94 22.91 -15.24
C VAL A 144 4.77 21.55 -15.93
N ALA A 145 4.78 20.45 -15.17
CA ALA A 145 4.57 19.11 -15.73
C ALA A 145 3.17 18.98 -16.36
N ARG A 146 2.12 19.51 -15.70
CA ARG A 146 0.74 19.49 -16.20
C ARG A 146 0.61 20.20 -17.55
N GLU A 147 1.28 21.32 -17.72
CA GLU A 147 1.29 22.08 -18.98
C GLU A 147 2.07 21.34 -20.07
N ARG A 148 3.25 20.79 -19.77
CA ARG A 148 4.14 20.17 -20.76
C ARG A 148 3.74 18.74 -21.15
N LEU A 149 3.08 18.00 -20.27
CA LEU A 149 2.83 16.56 -20.43
C LEU A 149 2.07 16.18 -21.70
N PRO A 150 0.99 16.91 -22.13
CA PRO A 150 0.30 16.60 -23.39
C PRO A 150 1.21 16.69 -24.61
N GLY A 151 2.04 17.73 -24.69
CA GLY A 151 3.01 17.91 -25.77
C GLY A 151 4.07 16.80 -25.78
N ILE A 152 4.59 16.45 -24.63
CA ILE A 152 5.58 15.36 -24.48
C ILE A 152 5.01 14.02 -24.97
N LEU A 153 3.75 13.70 -24.64
CA LEU A 153 3.11 12.48 -25.12
C LEU A 153 2.89 12.51 -26.65
N ALA A 154 2.56 13.68 -27.21
CA ALA A 154 2.42 13.84 -28.65
C ALA A 154 3.78 13.69 -29.36
N ASP A 155 4.84 14.31 -28.87
CA ASP A 155 6.21 14.22 -29.40
C ASP A 155 6.75 12.79 -29.31
N ALA A 156 6.38 12.06 -28.26
CA ALA A 156 6.71 10.64 -28.10
C ALA A 156 5.85 9.73 -28.98
N ALA A 157 4.91 10.26 -29.78
CA ALA A 157 3.93 9.50 -30.52
C ALA A 157 3.22 8.44 -29.69
N ALA A 158 2.81 8.81 -28.46
CA ALA A 158 2.15 7.90 -27.53
C ALA A 158 0.96 7.21 -28.20
N PRO A 159 0.84 5.86 -28.11
CA PRO A 159 -0.22 5.13 -28.80
C PRO A 159 -1.62 5.51 -28.30
N ASP A 160 -2.62 5.36 -29.18
CA ASP A 160 -4.03 5.47 -28.80
C ASP A 160 -4.35 4.58 -27.60
N GLY A 161 -5.16 5.12 -26.68
CA GLY A 161 -5.44 4.47 -25.39
C GLY A 161 -4.45 4.83 -24.27
N THR A 162 -3.44 5.66 -24.56
CA THR A 162 -2.66 6.34 -23.53
C THR A 162 -3.43 7.57 -23.05
N TRP A 163 -3.54 7.76 -21.73
CA TRP A 163 -4.25 8.93 -21.17
C TRP A 163 -3.58 9.46 -19.91
N ILE A 164 -3.82 10.73 -19.66
CA ILE A 164 -3.36 11.45 -18.46
C ILE A 164 -4.52 11.47 -17.45
N GLU A 165 -4.24 11.06 -16.22
CA GLU A 165 -5.09 11.30 -15.05
C GLU A 165 -4.45 12.38 -14.19
N ASP A 166 -5.16 13.46 -13.94
CA ASP A 166 -4.76 14.50 -13.00
C ASP A 166 -5.39 14.21 -11.64
N LYS A 167 -4.55 13.84 -10.66
CA LYS A 167 -4.96 13.56 -9.29
C LYS A 167 -4.87 14.79 -8.36
N GLY A 168 -4.64 15.98 -8.93
CA GLY A 168 -4.42 17.21 -8.18
C GLY A 168 -2.96 17.35 -7.71
N ASP A 169 -2.50 16.47 -6.85
CA ASP A 169 -1.12 16.45 -6.30
C ASP A 169 -0.15 15.56 -7.08
N ALA A 170 -0.61 14.84 -8.08
CA ALA A 170 0.18 13.98 -8.97
C ALA A 170 -0.45 13.90 -10.36
N LEU A 171 0.34 13.51 -11.37
CA LEU A 171 -0.11 13.21 -12.71
C LEU A 171 0.22 11.79 -13.05
N ALA A 172 -0.74 10.98 -13.49
CA ALA A 172 -0.51 9.61 -13.90
C ALA A 172 -0.72 9.45 -15.40
N VAL A 173 0.23 8.79 -16.07
CA VAL A 173 0.14 8.41 -17.48
C VAL A 173 -0.12 6.92 -17.55
N HIS A 174 -1.32 6.57 -17.97
CA HIS A 174 -1.79 5.20 -18.09
C HIS A 174 -1.70 4.71 -19.52
N THR A 175 -1.33 3.44 -19.70
CA THR A 175 -1.27 2.80 -21.03
C THR A 175 -2.18 1.57 -21.13
N ARG A 176 -2.93 1.25 -20.07
CA ARG A 176 -3.76 0.03 -19.96
C ARG A 176 -4.77 -0.15 -21.10
N ARG A 177 -5.21 0.95 -21.74
CA ARG A 177 -6.18 0.92 -22.85
C ARG A 177 -5.54 0.89 -24.24
N ALA A 178 -4.20 0.93 -24.33
CA ALA A 178 -3.48 0.81 -25.60
C ALA A 178 -3.58 -0.62 -26.15
N ALA A 179 -3.42 -0.77 -27.46
CA ALA A 179 -3.44 -2.10 -28.11
C ALA A 179 -2.31 -3.02 -27.60
N ASP A 180 -1.12 -2.45 -27.31
CA ASP A 180 -0.04 -3.08 -26.57
C ASP A 180 0.35 -2.18 -25.38
N PRO A 181 -0.22 -2.42 -24.20
CA PRO A 181 -0.01 -1.58 -23.06
C PRO A 181 1.45 -1.54 -22.56
N ALA A 182 2.17 -2.64 -22.69
CA ALA A 182 3.57 -2.74 -22.24
C ALA A 182 4.51 -1.99 -23.17
N ALA A 183 4.35 -2.14 -24.48
CA ALA A 183 5.11 -1.38 -25.48
C ALA A 183 4.82 0.13 -25.37
N ALA A 184 3.54 0.49 -25.18
CA ALA A 184 3.13 1.88 -24.97
C ALA A 184 3.79 2.50 -23.72
N LEU A 185 3.86 1.74 -22.61
CA LEU A 185 4.53 2.21 -21.37
C LEU A 185 6.02 2.44 -21.60
N GLU A 186 6.68 1.53 -22.29
CA GLU A 186 8.11 1.65 -22.59
C GLU A 186 8.40 2.85 -23.50
N GLN A 187 7.54 3.12 -24.46
CA GLN A 187 7.66 4.24 -25.38
C GLN A 187 7.58 5.60 -24.68
N VAL A 188 6.72 5.76 -23.69
CA VAL A 188 6.57 7.02 -22.94
C VAL A 188 7.51 7.13 -21.74
N ARG A 189 8.16 6.04 -21.32
CA ARG A 189 8.99 5.98 -20.11
C ARG A 189 10.10 7.04 -20.10
N ALA A 190 10.97 7.04 -21.09
CA ALA A 190 12.12 7.94 -21.12
C ALA A 190 11.71 9.44 -21.15
N PRO A 191 10.74 9.87 -21.97
CA PRO A 191 10.20 11.24 -21.92
C PRO A 191 9.64 11.63 -20.56
N LEU A 192 8.92 10.72 -19.87
CA LEU A 192 8.35 10.99 -18.55
C LEU A 192 9.42 11.09 -17.47
N LEU A 193 10.45 10.24 -17.51
CA LEU A 193 11.60 10.36 -16.62
C LEU A 193 12.33 11.68 -16.78
N THR A 194 12.53 12.15 -18.02
CA THR A 194 13.13 13.44 -18.31
C THR A 194 12.28 14.59 -17.76
N LEU A 195 10.96 14.55 -17.99
CA LEU A 195 10.04 15.55 -17.45
C LEU A 195 10.09 15.59 -15.92
N ALA A 196 10.14 14.43 -15.27
CA ALA A 196 10.23 14.35 -13.81
C ALA A 196 11.50 15.04 -13.29
N VAL A 197 12.65 14.77 -13.90
CA VAL A 197 13.93 15.43 -13.55
C VAL A 197 13.84 16.94 -13.75
N ASP A 198 13.39 17.38 -14.93
CA ASP A 198 13.28 18.80 -15.29
C ASP A 198 12.38 19.60 -14.33
N THR A 199 11.37 18.94 -13.75
CA THR A 199 10.35 19.57 -12.90
C THR A 199 10.55 19.28 -11.41
N GLY A 200 11.62 18.57 -11.03
CA GLY A 200 11.86 18.17 -9.63
C GLY A 200 10.82 17.22 -9.07
N LEU A 201 10.07 16.55 -9.96
CA LEU A 201 9.15 15.48 -9.61
C LEU A 201 9.87 14.14 -9.58
N ARG A 202 9.20 13.14 -9.02
CA ARG A 202 9.60 11.74 -9.05
C ARG A 202 8.67 10.98 -9.99
N ALA A 203 9.24 10.18 -10.88
CA ALA A 203 8.48 9.26 -11.71
C ALA A 203 8.44 7.88 -11.01
N GLU A 204 7.27 7.45 -10.61
CA GLU A 204 7.04 6.15 -9.98
C GLU A 204 6.39 5.21 -10.99
N PRO A 205 7.06 4.11 -11.33
CA PRO A 205 6.48 3.10 -12.19
C PRO A 205 5.47 2.25 -11.41
N GLY A 206 4.29 2.06 -12.01
CA GLY A 206 3.28 1.12 -11.56
C GLY A 206 2.91 0.14 -12.67
N ARG A 207 1.88 -0.67 -12.46
CA ARG A 207 1.39 -1.63 -13.46
C ARG A 207 0.67 -0.87 -14.60
N LEU A 208 1.34 -0.75 -15.75
CA LEU A 208 0.84 -0.04 -16.95
C LEU A 208 0.54 1.44 -16.71
N VAL A 209 1.31 2.06 -15.82
CA VAL A 209 1.20 3.47 -15.45
C VAL A 209 2.57 4.01 -15.01
N ILE A 210 2.83 5.27 -15.27
CA ILE A 210 3.91 6.04 -14.62
C ILE A 210 3.27 7.25 -13.96
N GLU A 211 3.50 7.40 -12.66
CA GLU A 211 3.00 8.52 -11.89
C GLU A 211 4.12 9.54 -11.65
N LEU A 212 3.85 10.79 -12.02
CA LEU A 212 4.71 11.94 -11.72
C LEU A 212 4.20 12.60 -10.44
N ARG A 213 4.97 12.50 -9.36
CA ARG A 213 4.58 13.02 -8.05
C ARG A 213 5.68 13.84 -7.40
N PRO A 214 5.35 14.69 -6.41
CA PRO A 214 6.34 15.45 -5.67
C PRO A 214 7.40 14.53 -5.04
N ALA A 215 8.66 14.93 -5.12
CA ALA A 215 9.73 14.28 -4.40
C ALA A 215 9.48 14.36 -2.88
N GLY A 216 9.79 13.29 -2.16
CA GLY A 216 9.63 13.24 -0.70
C GLY A 216 8.21 12.90 -0.21
N ALA A 217 7.27 12.60 -1.11
CA ALA A 217 5.97 12.05 -0.76
C ALA A 217 5.97 10.53 -0.98
N ASP A 218 6.10 9.75 0.08
CA ASP A 218 5.93 8.30 0.09
C ASP A 218 5.38 7.81 1.44
N LYS A 219 4.75 6.64 1.43
CA LYS A 219 4.12 6.07 2.62
C LYS A 219 5.13 5.79 3.76
N GLY A 220 6.39 5.54 3.45
CA GLY A 220 7.44 5.32 4.45
C GLY A 220 7.84 6.59 5.18
N ILE A 221 7.97 7.71 4.47
CA ILE A 221 8.21 9.02 5.07
C ILE A 221 7.01 9.41 5.96
N ALA A 222 5.79 9.25 5.44
CA ALA A 222 4.56 9.56 6.16
C ALA A 222 4.44 8.71 7.45
N LEU A 223 4.68 7.40 7.38
CA LEU A 223 4.67 6.51 8.54
C LEU A 223 5.73 6.91 9.57
N THR A 224 6.95 7.22 9.11
CA THR A 224 8.05 7.64 9.98
C THR A 224 7.72 8.94 10.71
N GLN A 225 7.11 9.90 10.02
CA GLN A 225 6.66 11.15 10.64
C GLN A 225 5.61 10.91 11.71
N LEU A 226 4.60 10.06 11.45
CA LEU A 226 3.60 9.67 12.45
C LEU A 226 4.25 8.97 13.66
N ALA A 227 5.20 8.06 13.42
CA ALA A 227 5.89 7.35 14.48
C ALA A 227 6.71 8.28 15.38
N ARG A 228 7.24 9.37 14.82
CA ARG A 228 8.08 10.33 15.58
C ARG A 228 7.31 11.47 16.27
N GLN A 229 6.00 11.60 16.03
CA GLN A 229 5.19 12.68 16.64
C GLN A 229 4.95 12.51 18.14
N ARG A 230 5.05 11.30 18.67
CA ARG A 230 4.83 10.94 20.09
C ARG A 230 5.74 9.78 20.47
N ASP A 231 5.92 9.57 21.77
CA ASP A 231 6.51 8.33 22.27
C ASP A 231 5.64 7.15 21.85
N ARG A 232 6.22 6.18 21.13
CA ARG A 232 5.54 5.01 20.61
C ARG A 232 6.02 3.74 21.29
N SER A 233 5.07 2.85 21.62
CA SER A 233 5.37 1.50 22.08
C SER A 233 5.67 0.56 20.92
N ALA A 234 4.93 0.70 19.83
CA ALA A 234 5.07 -0.10 18.62
C ALA A 234 4.47 0.58 17.39
N VAL A 235 4.87 0.13 16.20
CA VAL A 235 4.29 0.52 14.91
C VAL A 235 3.82 -0.71 14.14
N MET A 236 2.59 -0.70 13.64
CA MET A 236 2.08 -1.69 12.69
C MET A 236 1.72 -0.99 11.38
N TYR A 237 2.10 -1.60 10.26
CA TYR A 237 1.69 -1.15 8.95
C TYR A 237 1.12 -2.31 8.13
N CYS A 238 -0.06 -2.10 7.51
CA CYS A 238 -0.68 -3.04 6.58
C CYS A 238 -0.72 -2.43 5.18
N GLY A 239 -0.32 -3.21 4.17
CA GLY A 239 -0.36 -2.80 2.76
C GLY A 239 -0.38 -4.00 1.83
N ASP A 240 -0.68 -3.79 0.53
CA ASP A 240 -0.89 -4.87 -0.44
C ASP A 240 0.01 -4.79 -1.68
N ASP A 241 0.53 -3.61 -2.04
CA ASP A 241 1.22 -3.39 -3.31
C ASP A 241 2.66 -2.86 -3.16
N LEU A 242 3.34 -2.70 -4.31
CA LEU A 242 4.72 -2.18 -4.34
C LEU A 242 4.82 -0.74 -3.84
N GLY A 243 3.73 0.04 -3.86
CA GLY A 243 3.67 1.38 -3.28
C GLY A 243 3.79 1.39 -1.75
N ASP A 244 3.57 0.21 -1.10
CA ASP A 244 3.71 0.02 0.34
C ASP A 244 5.12 -0.37 0.78
N ARG A 245 5.97 -0.81 -0.17
CA ARG A 245 7.37 -1.18 0.13
C ARG A 245 8.15 -0.11 0.90
N PRO A 246 8.02 1.21 0.62
CA PRO A 246 8.63 2.25 1.45
C PRO A 246 8.16 2.24 2.91
N ALA A 247 6.89 1.93 3.18
CA ALA A 247 6.37 1.82 4.54
C ALA A 247 6.88 0.58 5.26
N PHE A 248 6.97 -0.57 4.58
CA PHE A 248 7.63 -1.77 5.11
C PHE A 248 9.11 -1.52 5.44
N ALA A 249 9.82 -0.82 4.56
CA ALA A 249 11.19 -0.39 4.82
C ALA A 249 11.28 0.56 6.02
N ALA A 250 10.28 1.44 6.22
CA ALA A 250 10.20 2.31 7.37
C ALA A 250 9.99 1.53 8.68
N VAL A 251 9.12 0.52 8.69
CA VAL A 251 8.96 -0.38 9.85
C VAL A 251 10.30 -1.03 10.22
N ARG A 252 11.02 -1.60 9.22
CA ARG A 252 12.34 -2.21 9.46
C ARG A 252 13.36 -1.21 10.01
N ARG A 253 13.39 0.01 9.48
CA ARG A 253 14.29 1.06 9.97
C ARG A 253 13.96 1.47 11.40
N LEU A 254 12.69 1.67 11.73
CA LEU A 254 12.23 2.02 13.07
C LEU A 254 12.59 0.93 14.09
N ARG A 255 12.55 -0.36 13.71
CA ARG A 255 13.08 -1.47 14.53
C ARG A 255 14.56 -1.31 14.82
N GLY A 256 15.35 -0.95 13.81
CA GLY A 256 16.79 -0.66 13.99
C GLY A 256 17.06 0.54 14.90
N GLU A 257 16.09 1.46 15.05
CA GLU A 257 16.10 2.60 15.97
C GLU A 257 15.55 2.24 17.37
N GLY A 258 15.13 0.98 17.59
CA GLY A 258 14.64 0.49 18.88
C GLY A 258 13.11 0.53 19.05
N LEU A 259 12.35 0.94 18.04
CA LEU A 259 10.89 0.91 18.09
C LEU A 259 10.35 -0.44 17.53
N PRO A 260 9.73 -1.30 18.35
CA PRO A 260 9.13 -2.54 17.86
C PRO A 260 8.14 -2.30 16.73
N GLY A 261 8.07 -3.22 15.74
CA GLY A 261 7.20 -3.01 14.60
C GLY A 261 6.69 -4.30 13.98
N LEU A 262 5.58 -4.21 13.24
CA LEU A 262 4.93 -5.31 12.54
C LEU A 262 4.55 -4.86 11.12
N ALA A 263 5.11 -5.52 10.10
CA ALA A 263 4.74 -5.34 8.71
C ALA A 263 3.77 -6.44 8.28
N VAL A 264 2.58 -6.06 7.83
CA VAL A 264 1.51 -6.97 7.43
C VAL A 264 1.22 -6.81 5.94
N CYS A 265 1.32 -7.89 5.18
CA CYS A 265 0.91 -7.92 3.78
C CYS A 265 -0.54 -8.41 3.66
N SER A 266 -1.38 -7.57 3.03
CA SER A 266 -2.69 -7.97 2.54
C SER A 266 -2.47 -8.67 1.19
N ALA A 267 -2.41 -10.01 1.21
CA ALA A 267 -2.04 -10.76 0.02
C ALA A 267 -3.18 -10.76 -1.00
N ALA A 268 -2.93 -10.10 -2.14
CA ALA A 268 -3.55 -10.50 -3.40
C ALA A 268 -2.59 -11.44 -4.13
N ALA A 269 -3.11 -12.36 -4.96
CA ALA A 269 -2.33 -13.41 -5.64
C ALA A 269 -1.15 -12.92 -6.50
N GLU A 270 -0.96 -11.62 -6.63
CA GLU A 270 -0.06 -10.98 -7.58
C GLU A 270 1.22 -10.37 -6.98
N VAL A 271 1.42 -10.33 -5.64
CA VAL A 271 2.53 -9.60 -4.99
C VAL A 271 3.39 -10.49 -4.07
N ALA A 272 3.92 -11.57 -4.64
CA ALA A 272 4.81 -12.49 -3.93
C ALA A 272 6.04 -11.80 -3.31
N ASP A 273 6.55 -10.75 -3.98
CA ASP A 273 7.73 -10.01 -3.52
C ASP A 273 7.48 -9.23 -2.22
N LEU A 274 6.31 -8.57 -2.10
CA LEU A 274 5.96 -7.83 -0.88
C LEU A 274 5.64 -8.78 0.27
N ALA A 275 4.97 -9.90 0.00
CA ALA A 275 4.68 -10.93 0.98
C ALA A 275 5.97 -11.51 1.60
N ALA A 276 7.04 -11.62 0.82
CA ALA A 276 8.35 -12.08 1.31
C ALA A 276 9.04 -11.05 2.23
N GLU A 277 8.64 -9.77 2.17
CA GLU A 277 9.15 -8.70 3.02
C GLU A 277 8.32 -8.48 4.30
N ALA A 278 7.16 -9.15 4.42
CA ALA A 278 6.23 -9.01 5.53
C ALA A 278 6.55 -9.98 6.68
N ASP A 279 6.17 -9.58 7.89
CA ASP A 279 6.21 -10.45 9.07
C ASP A 279 4.96 -11.33 9.17
N LEU A 280 3.85 -10.84 8.64
CA LEU A 280 2.56 -11.49 8.63
C LEU A 280 1.90 -11.29 7.27
N VAL A 281 1.32 -12.34 6.73
CA VAL A 281 0.53 -12.31 5.50
C VAL A 281 -0.90 -12.68 5.86
N VAL A 282 -1.87 -11.85 5.45
CA VAL A 282 -3.30 -12.08 5.64
C VAL A 282 -4.01 -12.13 4.29
N ASP A 283 -5.20 -12.72 4.25
CA ASP A 283 -5.94 -12.95 3.00
C ASP A 283 -6.76 -11.72 2.61
N GLY A 284 -6.13 -10.82 1.89
CA GLY A 284 -6.78 -9.63 1.35
C GLY A 284 -7.43 -8.72 2.40
N PRO A 285 -8.36 -7.86 1.98
CA PRO A 285 -9.09 -6.95 2.87
C PRO A 285 -9.89 -7.65 3.97
N GLU A 286 -10.41 -8.85 3.71
CA GLU A 286 -11.10 -9.69 4.70
C GLU A 286 -10.16 -10.13 5.82
N GLY A 287 -8.95 -10.53 5.46
CA GLY A 287 -7.92 -10.91 6.41
C GLY A 287 -7.45 -9.71 7.25
N VAL A 288 -7.32 -8.54 6.64
CA VAL A 288 -6.99 -7.28 7.35
C VAL A 288 -8.11 -6.93 8.33
N ALA A 289 -9.37 -6.95 7.90
CA ALA A 289 -10.51 -6.67 8.77
C ALA A 289 -10.55 -7.61 9.98
N SER A 290 -10.30 -8.91 9.75
CA SER A 290 -10.25 -9.93 10.79
C SER A 290 -9.10 -9.70 11.78
N LEU A 291 -7.90 -9.33 11.28
CA LEU A 291 -6.74 -9.00 12.11
C LEU A 291 -7.02 -7.77 12.99
N LEU A 292 -7.56 -6.70 12.42
CA LEU A 292 -7.88 -5.48 13.15
C LEU A 292 -8.92 -5.75 14.26
N ALA A 293 -9.97 -6.52 13.97
CA ALA A 293 -10.98 -6.92 14.95
C ALA A 293 -10.38 -7.80 16.05
N ALA A 294 -9.49 -8.73 15.71
CA ALA A 294 -8.81 -9.58 16.70
C ALA A 294 -7.88 -8.77 17.62
N ILE A 295 -7.17 -7.78 17.08
CA ILE A 295 -6.37 -6.84 17.88
C ILE A 295 -7.28 -6.04 18.82
N ALA A 296 -8.39 -5.47 18.32
CA ALA A 296 -9.34 -4.73 19.15
C ALA A 296 -9.86 -5.59 20.32
N ALA A 297 -10.26 -6.84 20.04
CA ALA A 297 -10.71 -7.77 21.06
C ALA A 297 -9.62 -8.15 22.07
N ALA A 298 -8.35 -8.21 21.65
CA ALA A 298 -7.23 -8.57 22.52
C ALA A 298 -6.83 -7.46 23.49
N ILE A 299 -7.05 -6.19 23.12
CA ILE A 299 -6.70 -5.00 23.94
C ILE A 299 -7.90 -4.41 24.65
N ALA A 300 -9.14 -4.82 24.31
CA ALA A 300 -10.33 -4.41 25.03
C ALA A 300 -10.24 -4.85 26.50
N PRO A 301 -10.64 -3.99 27.48
CA PRO A 301 -10.66 -4.39 28.88
C PRO A 301 -11.59 -5.61 29.05
N SER A 302 -11.11 -6.59 29.82
CA SER A 302 -11.93 -7.78 30.19
C SER A 302 -13.16 -7.28 30.95
N SER A 303 -14.34 -7.59 30.43
CA SER A 303 -15.64 -7.23 31.04
C SER A 303 -15.88 -7.99 32.35
#